data_d1c1c03f1e4349d1390520165d5da11a
#
_entry.id   d1c1c03f1e4349d1390520165d5da11a
#
_cell.length_a   1.000
_cell.length_b   1.000
_cell.length_c   1.000
_cell.angle_alpha   90.00
_cell.angle_beta   90.00
_cell.angle_gamma   90.00
#
_symmetry.space_group_name_H-M   'P 1'
#
loop_
_entity.id
_entity.type
_entity.pdbx_description
1 polymer ?
#
loop_
_entity_poly.entity_id
_entity_poly.type
_entity_poly.pdbx_seq_one_letter_code
_entity_poly.pdbx_strand_id
1 'polypeptide(L)'
;MRNAVIYARVSSVGDRQNTQRQVADLTRYAQRNEFNVAHVYEEHISGAVKNEQRQILCECLDFCFANDIDTLLISELSRLGRNVDEVLANVRLCKEHRLNIFFQKEGLNIYNPDGTPNPFLNIFIAVLGTCAEMERENIKFRLQSGRNQYIANGGKVGRKEGYRKPLEQMESDYQEVITMLKQGREMADKGCKVPRLYTVRGIAEYCHVGVSTVQRVKNTFNL
;
A
#
# COMPACT_ATOMS: atom_id res chain seq x y z
N MET A 1 25.35 19.04 -20.16
CA MET A 1 24.54 17.81 -20.22
C MET A 1 23.68 17.80 -18.97
N ARG A 2 22.36 17.63 -19.07
CA ARG A 2 21.48 17.67 -17.89
C ARG A 2 21.53 16.32 -17.19
N ASN A 3 21.59 16.31 -15.85
CA ASN A 3 21.61 15.08 -15.08
C ASN A 3 20.17 14.57 -14.84
N ALA A 4 19.96 13.28 -15.05
CA ALA A 4 18.67 12.66 -14.79
C ALA A 4 18.81 11.41 -13.91
N VAL A 5 17.74 11.11 -13.18
CA VAL A 5 17.56 9.86 -12.46
C VAL A 5 16.33 9.17 -13.04
N ILE A 6 16.36 7.86 -13.15
CA ILE A 6 15.21 7.05 -13.57
C ILE A 6 14.62 6.37 -12.34
N TYR A 7 13.29 6.48 -12.19
CA TYR A 7 12.54 5.72 -11.21
C TYR A 7 11.48 4.85 -11.87
N ALA A 8 11.54 3.54 -11.61
CA ALA A 8 10.61 2.54 -12.12
C ALA A 8 9.96 1.75 -10.98
N ARG A 9 8.64 1.45 -11.08
CA ARG A 9 7.91 0.68 -10.07
C ARG A 9 7.01 -0.36 -10.71
N VAL A 10 6.99 -1.56 -10.13
CA VAL A 10 6.05 -2.64 -10.48
C VAL A 10 5.37 -3.20 -9.24
N SER A 11 4.19 -3.79 -9.43
CA SER A 11 3.31 -4.23 -8.34
C SER A 11 3.64 -5.62 -7.78
N SER A 12 4.49 -6.42 -8.44
CA SER A 12 4.84 -7.77 -7.97
C SER A 12 6.26 -8.17 -8.34
N VAL A 13 6.84 -9.05 -7.52
CA VAL A 13 8.19 -9.61 -7.71
C VAL A 13 8.29 -10.45 -9.00
N GLY A 14 7.14 -10.92 -9.55
CA GLY A 14 7.08 -11.69 -10.80
C GLY A 14 7.16 -10.83 -12.08
N ASP A 15 7.06 -9.53 -11.98
CA ASP A 15 6.93 -8.60 -13.12
C ASP A 15 8.26 -7.91 -13.52
N ARG A 16 9.38 -8.63 -13.34
CA ARG A 16 10.72 -8.12 -13.70
C ARG A 16 10.83 -7.64 -15.13
N GLN A 17 10.18 -8.33 -16.09
CA GLN A 17 10.17 -7.92 -17.49
C GLN A 17 9.52 -6.54 -17.70
N ASN A 18 8.52 -6.19 -16.88
CA ASN A 18 7.85 -4.90 -16.97
C ASN A 18 8.71 -3.75 -16.43
N THR A 19 9.50 -3.98 -15.34
CA THR A 19 10.46 -2.99 -14.83
C THR A 19 11.57 -2.74 -15.84
N GLN A 20 12.18 -3.80 -16.36
CA GLN A 20 13.23 -3.70 -17.37
C GLN A 20 12.78 -2.95 -18.62
N ARG A 21 11.53 -3.17 -19.05
CA ARG A 21 10.92 -2.43 -20.16
C ARG A 21 10.79 -0.94 -19.84
N GLN A 22 10.26 -0.58 -18.66
CA GLN A 22 10.15 0.82 -18.23
C GLN A 22 11.52 1.50 -18.19
N VAL A 23 12.52 0.87 -17.58
CA VAL A 23 13.89 1.38 -17.54
C VAL A 23 14.48 1.55 -18.93
N ALA A 24 14.34 0.54 -19.82
CA ALA A 24 14.84 0.61 -21.18
C ALA A 24 14.19 1.73 -22.00
N ASP A 25 12.88 1.94 -21.84
CA ASP A 25 12.15 3.01 -22.56
C ASP A 25 12.57 4.40 -22.04
N LEU A 26 12.73 4.57 -20.74
CA LEU A 26 13.21 5.82 -20.12
C LEU A 26 14.68 6.11 -20.45
N THR A 27 15.51 5.07 -20.49
CA THR A 27 16.93 5.21 -20.89
C THR A 27 17.04 5.65 -22.35
N ARG A 28 16.25 5.07 -23.26
CA ARG A 28 16.19 5.53 -24.66
C ARG A 28 15.73 6.99 -24.77
N TYR A 29 14.74 7.37 -23.95
CA TYR A 29 14.30 8.76 -23.90
C TYR A 29 15.42 9.67 -23.42
N ALA A 30 16.12 9.31 -22.33
CA ALA A 30 17.25 10.06 -21.80
C ALA A 30 18.34 10.27 -22.84
N GLN A 31 18.72 9.21 -23.56
CA GLN A 31 19.73 9.29 -24.64
C GLN A 31 19.31 10.23 -25.76
N ARG A 32 18.06 10.16 -26.22
CA ARG A 32 17.56 11.04 -27.30
C ARG A 32 17.46 12.51 -26.91
N ASN A 33 17.32 12.80 -25.63
CA ASN A 33 17.20 14.16 -25.09
C ASN A 33 18.48 14.66 -24.40
N GLU A 34 19.61 13.97 -24.63
CA GLU A 34 20.94 14.33 -24.13
C GLU A 34 21.02 14.44 -22.60
N PHE A 35 20.28 13.59 -21.89
CA PHE A 35 20.41 13.45 -20.44
C PHE A 35 21.56 12.48 -20.10
N ASN A 36 22.33 12.83 -19.06
CA ASN A 36 23.21 11.92 -18.37
C ASN A 36 22.45 11.21 -17.26
N VAL A 37 22.23 9.90 -17.37
CA VAL A 37 21.52 9.10 -16.34
C VAL A 37 22.50 8.79 -15.21
N ALA A 38 22.36 9.50 -14.09
CA ALA A 38 23.22 9.35 -12.92
C ALA A 38 22.91 8.07 -12.12
N HIS A 39 21.62 7.73 -11.98
CA HIS A 39 21.19 6.53 -11.25
C HIS A 39 19.83 6.00 -11.74
N VAL A 40 19.57 4.71 -11.46
CA VAL A 40 18.30 4.04 -11.76
C VAL A 40 17.78 3.37 -10.48
N TYR A 41 16.57 3.74 -10.06
CA TYR A 41 15.88 3.16 -8.91
C TYR A 41 14.73 2.27 -9.38
N GLU A 42 14.73 1.02 -8.93
CA GLU A 42 13.68 0.04 -9.23
C GLU A 42 12.98 -0.40 -7.96
N GLU A 43 11.67 -0.20 -7.86
CA GLU A 43 10.86 -0.56 -6.71
C GLU A 43 9.86 -1.67 -7.05
N HIS A 44 9.90 -2.77 -6.29
CA HIS A 44 8.98 -3.88 -6.40
C HIS A 44 7.99 -3.87 -5.24
N ILE A 45 6.95 -3.03 -5.34
CA ILE A 45 5.97 -2.82 -4.28
C ILE A 45 4.58 -2.54 -4.84
N SER A 46 3.55 -3.03 -4.13
CA SER A 46 2.16 -2.73 -4.49
C SER A 46 1.89 -1.22 -4.46
N GLY A 47 1.17 -0.72 -5.46
CA GLY A 47 0.71 0.68 -5.49
C GLY A 47 -0.22 1.08 -4.33
N ALA A 48 -0.69 0.11 -3.52
CA ALA A 48 -1.52 0.37 -2.34
C ALA A 48 -0.71 0.79 -1.09
N VAL A 49 0.62 0.64 -1.10
CA VAL A 49 1.51 1.05 0.01
C VAL A 49 1.64 2.57 0.06
N LYS A 50 1.59 3.16 1.27
CA LYS A 50 1.75 4.61 1.49
C LYS A 50 3.14 5.08 1.08
N ASN A 51 3.28 6.34 0.63
CA ASN A 51 4.55 6.93 0.24
C ASN A 51 5.63 6.84 1.33
N GLU A 52 5.28 7.08 2.60
CA GLU A 52 6.18 6.98 3.75
C GLU A 52 6.80 5.58 3.95
N GLN A 53 6.15 4.56 3.40
CA GLN A 53 6.61 3.16 3.43
C GLN A 53 7.33 2.76 2.14
N ARG A 54 7.44 3.68 1.17
CA ARG A 54 8.10 3.48 -0.12
C ARG A 54 9.55 3.94 -0.01
N GLN A 55 10.34 3.12 0.67
CA GLN A 55 11.73 3.44 0.99
C GLN A 55 12.55 3.81 -0.25
N ILE A 56 12.42 3.07 -1.36
CA ILE A 56 13.18 3.31 -2.59
C ILE A 56 12.77 4.63 -3.26
N LEU A 57 11.47 5.01 -3.21
CA LEU A 57 11.05 6.33 -3.71
C LEU A 57 11.65 7.46 -2.87
N CYS A 58 11.63 7.32 -1.54
CA CYS A 58 12.24 8.31 -0.65
C CYS A 58 13.73 8.44 -0.91
N GLU A 59 14.47 7.33 -0.96
CA GLU A 59 15.89 7.31 -1.28
C GLU A 59 16.18 7.95 -2.66
N CYS A 60 15.34 7.69 -3.66
CA CYS A 60 15.45 8.29 -4.98
C CYS A 60 15.30 9.82 -4.94
N LEU A 61 14.28 10.32 -4.23
CA LEU A 61 14.05 11.76 -4.09
C LEU A 61 15.18 12.44 -3.30
N ASP A 62 15.59 11.84 -2.19
CA ASP A 62 16.71 12.35 -1.37
C ASP A 62 18.01 12.41 -2.19
N PHE A 63 18.28 11.38 -2.98
CA PHE A 63 19.41 11.38 -3.90
C PHE A 63 19.32 12.51 -4.92
N CYS A 64 18.14 12.72 -5.52
CA CYS A 64 17.94 13.80 -6.48
C CYS A 64 18.19 15.19 -5.84
N PHE A 65 17.73 15.39 -4.61
CA PHE A 65 17.87 16.66 -3.90
C PHE A 65 19.31 16.95 -3.45
N ALA A 66 20.06 15.88 -3.11
CA ALA A 66 21.44 16.00 -2.64
C ALA A 66 22.49 16.14 -3.76
N ASN A 67 22.18 15.76 -5.00
CA ASN A 67 23.15 15.64 -6.10
C ASN A 67 22.85 16.51 -7.32
N ASP A 68 22.13 17.62 -7.14
CA ASP A 68 21.80 18.58 -8.20
C ASP A 68 21.26 17.91 -9.49
N ILE A 69 20.30 16.99 -9.31
CA ILE A 69 19.65 16.32 -10.44
C ILE A 69 18.63 17.26 -11.08
N ASP A 70 18.74 17.45 -12.38
CA ASP A 70 17.84 18.33 -13.14
C ASP A 70 16.45 17.72 -13.32
N THR A 71 16.39 16.40 -13.59
CA THR A 71 15.14 15.75 -13.97
C THR A 71 15.02 14.33 -13.45
N LEU A 72 13.89 14.01 -12.82
CA LEU A 72 13.47 12.67 -12.50
C LEU A 72 12.59 12.11 -13.64
N LEU A 73 13.00 11.01 -14.25
CA LEU A 73 12.29 10.36 -15.35
C LEU A 73 11.43 9.23 -14.81
N ILE A 74 10.13 9.29 -15.07
CA ILE A 74 9.13 8.30 -14.60
C ILE A 74 8.24 7.87 -15.77
N SER A 75 7.84 6.60 -15.80
CA SER A 75 7.01 6.07 -16.88
C SER A 75 5.59 6.65 -16.91
N GLU A 76 4.95 6.82 -15.75
CA GLU A 76 3.59 7.37 -15.62
C GLU A 76 3.34 7.92 -14.21
N LEU A 77 2.35 8.81 -14.07
CA LEU A 77 1.95 9.45 -12.80
C LEU A 77 1.67 8.46 -11.67
N SER A 78 1.08 7.32 -11.96
CA SER A 78 0.75 6.28 -10.98
C SER A 78 1.98 5.66 -10.30
N ARG A 79 3.19 5.94 -10.80
CA ARG A 79 4.44 5.51 -10.16
C ARG A 79 4.84 6.43 -9.03
N LEU A 80 4.44 7.71 -9.10
CA LEU A 80 4.81 8.72 -8.10
C LEU A 80 3.95 8.67 -6.83
N GLY A 81 2.69 8.23 -6.93
CA GLY A 81 1.77 8.12 -5.78
C GLY A 81 0.66 7.11 -6.06
N ARG A 82 -0.03 6.63 -5.01
CA ARG A 82 -1.18 5.71 -5.10
C ARG A 82 -2.52 6.41 -5.32
N ASN A 83 -2.57 7.69 -5.02
CA ASN A 83 -3.72 8.56 -5.19
C ASN A 83 -3.26 9.96 -5.59
N VAL A 84 -4.21 10.81 -5.92
CA VAL A 84 -3.97 12.19 -6.37
C VAL A 84 -3.25 13.01 -5.32
N ASP A 85 -3.63 12.87 -4.05
CA ASP A 85 -3.05 13.66 -2.94
C ASP A 85 -1.57 13.37 -2.78
N GLU A 86 -1.18 12.08 -2.84
CA GLU A 86 0.23 11.68 -2.76
C GLU A 86 1.03 12.14 -3.98
N VAL A 87 0.46 12.06 -5.19
CA VAL A 87 1.11 12.58 -6.41
C VAL A 87 1.31 14.09 -6.28
N LEU A 88 0.29 14.84 -5.85
CA LEU A 88 0.39 16.28 -5.64
C LEU A 88 1.39 16.65 -4.54
N ALA A 89 1.45 15.89 -3.43
CA ALA A 89 2.44 16.10 -2.37
C ALA A 89 3.86 15.94 -2.89
N ASN A 90 4.14 14.85 -3.63
CA ASN A 90 5.47 14.61 -4.22
C ASN A 90 5.82 15.63 -5.30
N VAL A 91 4.86 16.07 -6.12
CA VAL A 91 5.07 17.16 -7.10
C VAL A 91 5.40 18.48 -6.40
N ARG A 92 4.73 18.81 -5.27
CA ARG A 92 5.05 20.00 -4.48
C ARG A 92 6.47 19.93 -3.91
N LEU A 93 6.82 18.79 -3.29
CA LEU A 93 8.16 18.55 -2.76
C LEU A 93 9.24 18.72 -3.83
N CYS A 94 9.03 18.14 -5.02
CA CYS A 94 9.97 18.33 -6.14
C CYS A 94 10.05 19.77 -6.61
N LYS A 95 8.94 20.54 -6.60
CA LYS A 95 8.96 21.98 -6.91
C LYS A 95 9.75 22.79 -5.90
N GLU A 96 9.65 22.49 -4.61
CA GLU A 96 10.39 23.13 -3.53
C GLU A 96 11.91 22.98 -3.72
N HIS A 97 12.32 21.80 -4.19
CA HIS A 97 13.73 21.48 -4.50
C HIS A 97 14.13 21.78 -5.96
N ARG A 98 13.27 22.43 -6.75
CA ARG A 98 13.51 22.73 -8.17
C ARG A 98 13.82 21.51 -9.05
N LEU A 99 13.47 20.31 -8.60
CA LEU A 99 13.58 19.07 -9.38
C LEU A 99 12.47 19.00 -10.40
N ASN A 100 12.80 18.88 -11.69
CA ASN A 100 11.82 18.57 -12.71
C ASN A 100 11.44 17.08 -12.67
N ILE A 101 10.17 16.74 -12.99
CA ILE A 101 9.75 15.36 -13.27
C ILE A 101 9.20 15.31 -14.68
N PHE A 102 9.64 14.32 -15.43
CA PHE A 102 9.06 13.98 -16.72
C PHE A 102 8.24 12.68 -16.62
N PHE A 103 6.97 12.75 -16.95
CA PHE A 103 6.05 11.62 -17.03
C PHE A 103 5.93 11.19 -18.48
N GLN A 104 6.58 10.07 -18.84
CA GLN A 104 6.74 9.63 -20.24
C GLN A 104 5.39 9.34 -20.92
N LYS A 105 4.49 8.64 -20.25
CA LYS A 105 3.19 8.22 -20.80
C LYS A 105 2.28 9.42 -21.06
N GLU A 106 2.29 10.38 -20.15
CA GLU A 106 1.48 11.59 -20.23
C GLU A 106 2.13 12.68 -21.09
N GLY A 107 3.44 12.58 -21.34
CA GLY A 107 4.20 13.60 -22.08
C GLY A 107 4.30 14.94 -21.32
N LEU A 108 4.23 14.91 -19.98
CA LEU A 108 4.17 16.12 -19.14
C LEU A 108 5.41 16.28 -18.29
N ASN A 109 5.79 17.54 -18.06
CA ASN A 109 6.83 17.97 -17.13
C ASN A 109 6.24 18.83 -16.02
N ILE A 110 6.94 18.94 -14.87
CA ILE A 110 6.61 19.92 -13.82
C ILE A 110 6.88 21.34 -14.31
N TYR A 111 7.95 21.53 -15.07
CA TYR A 111 8.35 22.84 -15.60
C TYR A 111 8.33 22.84 -17.12
N ASN A 112 7.94 23.97 -17.70
CA ASN A 112 8.09 24.26 -19.11
C ASN A 112 9.58 24.45 -19.45
N PRO A 113 9.96 24.45 -20.75
CA PRO A 113 11.35 24.69 -21.18
C PRO A 113 11.93 26.04 -20.73
N ASP A 114 11.09 27.02 -20.46
CA ASP A 114 11.46 28.35 -19.95
C ASP A 114 11.65 28.40 -18.42
N GLY A 115 11.50 27.26 -17.74
CA GLY A 115 11.61 27.13 -16.28
C GLY A 115 10.35 27.55 -15.50
N THR A 116 9.29 27.98 -16.17
CA THR A 116 8.01 28.29 -15.50
C THR A 116 7.25 27.00 -15.14
N PRO A 117 6.50 27.00 -14.01
CA PRO A 117 5.65 25.85 -13.67
C PRO A 117 4.63 25.54 -14.76
N ASN A 118 4.52 24.28 -15.15
CA ASN A 118 3.54 23.83 -16.13
C ASN A 118 2.12 23.80 -15.52
N PRO A 119 1.21 24.69 -15.93
CA PRO A 119 -0.15 24.74 -15.38
C PRO A 119 -0.98 23.52 -15.76
N PHE A 120 -0.72 22.91 -16.92
CA PHE A 120 -1.45 21.76 -17.41
C PHE A 120 -1.27 20.52 -16.53
N LEU A 121 -0.11 20.37 -15.88
CA LEU A 121 0.14 19.24 -14.98
C LEU A 121 -0.89 19.20 -13.82
N ASN A 122 -1.14 20.34 -13.17
CA ASN A 122 -2.09 20.37 -12.06
C ASN A 122 -3.53 20.08 -12.51
N ILE A 123 -3.93 20.62 -13.65
CA ILE A 123 -5.24 20.36 -14.25
C ILE A 123 -5.37 18.89 -14.61
N PHE A 124 -4.36 18.31 -15.24
CA PHE A 124 -4.33 16.92 -15.64
C PHE A 124 -4.43 15.96 -14.45
N ILE A 125 -3.67 16.22 -13.38
CA ILE A 125 -3.73 15.43 -12.14
C ILE A 125 -5.12 15.52 -11.51
N ALA A 126 -5.73 16.71 -11.45
CA ALA A 126 -7.08 16.89 -10.92
C ALA A 126 -8.13 16.11 -11.72
N VAL A 127 -8.08 16.18 -13.04
CA VAL A 127 -8.99 15.43 -13.94
C VAL A 127 -8.83 13.92 -13.76
N LEU A 128 -7.59 13.41 -13.75
CA LEU A 128 -7.34 11.98 -13.51
C LEU A 128 -7.87 11.53 -12.15
N GLY A 129 -7.73 12.36 -11.12
CA GLY A 129 -8.27 12.08 -9.79
C GLY A 129 -9.79 11.95 -9.79
N THR A 130 -10.46 12.90 -10.40
CA THR A 130 -11.93 12.88 -10.53
C THR A 130 -12.39 11.64 -11.32
N CYS A 131 -11.72 11.32 -12.41
CA CYS A 131 -12.04 10.11 -13.18
C CYS A 131 -11.86 8.83 -12.35
N ALA A 132 -10.78 8.73 -11.56
CA ALA A 132 -10.52 7.58 -10.70
C ALA A 132 -11.57 7.45 -9.57
N GLU A 133 -12.05 8.56 -9.01
CA GLU A 133 -13.14 8.57 -8.03
C GLU A 133 -14.45 8.11 -8.64
N MET A 134 -14.81 8.64 -9.81
CA MET A 134 -16.01 8.20 -10.56
C MET A 134 -15.98 6.70 -10.88
N GLU A 135 -14.82 6.17 -11.28
CA GLU A 135 -14.67 4.74 -11.53
C GLU A 135 -14.88 3.90 -10.26
N ARG A 136 -14.31 4.33 -9.11
CA ARG A 136 -14.54 3.66 -7.82
C ARG A 136 -16.00 3.69 -7.41
N GLU A 137 -16.70 4.79 -7.60
CA GLU A 137 -18.13 4.90 -7.32
C GLU A 137 -18.94 3.98 -8.22
N ASN A 138 -18.63 3.93 -9.50
CA ASN A 138 -19.28 3.02 -10.44
C ASN A 138 -19.07 1.54 -10.06
N ILE A 139 -17.88 1.17 -9.63
CA ILE A 139 -17.57 -0.19 -9.13
C ILE A 139 -18.40 -0.49 -7.88
N LYS A 140 -18.44 0.43 -6.91
CA LYS A 140 -19.26 0.28 -5.69
C LYS A 140 -20.73 0.10 -6.03
N PHE A 141 -21.26 0.92 -6.94
CA PHE A 141 -22.64 0.82 -7.38
C PHE A 141 -22.94 -0.54 -8.03
N ARG A 142 -22.08 -1.02 -8.94
CA ARG A 142 -22.24 -2.35 -9.57
C ARG A 142 -22.20 -3.48 -8.56
N LEU A 143 -21.26 -3.44 -7.59
CA LEU A 143 -21.16 -4.43 -6.52
C LEU A 143 -22.40 -4.41 -5.62
N GLN A 144 -22.89 -3.22 -5.25
CA GLN A 144 -24.10 -3.09 -4.43
C GLN A 144 -25.34 -3.58 -5.18
N SER A 145 -25.49 -3.23 -6.45
CA SER A 145 -26.57 -3.70 -7.30
C SER A 145 -26.56 -5.22 -7.46
N GLY A 146 -25.39 -5.80 -7.77
CA GLY A 146 -25.23 -7.25 -7.85
C GLY A 146 -25.53 -7.97 -6.53
N ARG A 147 -25.10 -7.39 -5.40
CA ARG A 147 -25.43 -7.89 -4.06
C ARG A 147 -26.93 -7.86 -3.78
N ASN A 148 -27.60 -6.77 -4.12
CA ASN A 148 -29.04 -6.62 -3.92
C ASN A 148 -29.82 -7.64 -4.77
N GLN A 149 -29.41 -7.83 -6.02
CA GLN A 149 -30.00 -8.83 -6.92
C GLN A 149 -29.78 -10.26 -6.41
N TYR A 150 -28.59 -10.57 -5.89
CA TYR A 150 -28.29 -11.87 -5.29
C TYR A 150 -29.18 -12.15 -4.07
N ILE A 151 -29.38 -11.14 -3.20
CA ILE A 151 -30.30 -11.25 -2.04
C ILE A 151 -31.75 -11.41 -2.50
N ALA A 152 -32.20 -10.63 -3.49
CA ALA A 152 -33.56 -10.73 -4.04
C ALA A 152 -33.86 -12.10 -4.63
N ASN A 153 -32.85 -12.79 -5.19
CA ASN A 153 -32.94 -14.15 -5.70
C ASN A 153 -32.78 -15.22 -4.59
N GLY A 154 -32.90 -14.85 -3.31
CA GLY A 154 -32.81 -15.78 -2.17
C GLY A 154 -31.39 -16.10 -1.71
N GLY A 155 -30.38 -15.42 -2.26
CA GLY A 155 -28.99 -15.57 -1.83
C GLY A 155 -28.76 -14.99 -0.45
N LYS A 156 -27.97 -15.68 0.38
CA LYS A 156 -27.57 -15.19 1.72
C LYS A 156 -26.18 -14.60 1.67
N VAL A 157 -26.04 -13.34 2.12
CA VAL A 157 -24.77 -12.63 2.20
C VAL A 157 -24.26 -12.66 3.64
N GLY A 158 -22.98 -12.90 3.79
CA GLY A 158 -22.31 -12.97 5.09
C GLY A 158 -21.85 -14.39 5.42
N ARG A 159 -21.53 -14.60 6.70
CA ARG A 159 -21.05 -15.90 7.17
C ARG A 159 -22.17 -16.94 7.06
N LYS A 160 -21.85 -18.11 6.50
CA LYS A 160 -22.81 -19.23 6.45
C LYS A 160 -23.32 -19.57 7.85
N GLU A 161 -24.63 -19.78 7.98
CA GLU A 161 -25.23 -20.19 9.22
C GLU A 161 -24.60 -21.51 9.69
N GLY A 162 -24.25 -21.63 10.99
CA GLY A 162 -23.58 -22.81 11.53
C GLY A 162 -22.08 -22.92 11.20
N TYR A 163 -21.50 -22.05 10.39
CA TYR A 163 -20.05 -22.10 10.13
C TYR A 163 -19.27 -21.88 11.42
N ARG A 164 -18.48 -22.85 11.80
CA ARG A 164 -17.47 -22.73 12.87
C ARG A 164 -16.08 -22.84 12.24
N LYS A 165 -15.15 -22.05 12.74
CA LYS A 165 -13.76 -22.12 12.30
C LYS A 165 -13.20 -23.50 12.62
N PRO A 166 -12.49 -24.20 11.71
CA PRO A 166 -11.85 -25.46 12.00
C PRO A 166 -10.96 -25.36 13.24
N LEU A 167 -10.91 -26.43 14.05
CA LEU A 167 -10.13 -26.45 15.31
C LEU A 167 -8.65 -26.17 15.06
N GLU A 168 -8.07 -26.80 14.05
CA GLU A 168 -6.66 -26.59 13.64
C GLU A 168 -6.36 -25.10 13.34
N GLN A 169 -7.27 -24.45 12.63
CA GLN A 169 -7.12 -23.03 12.32
C GLN A 169 -7.33 -22.15 13.55
N MET A 170 -8.22 -22.54 14.49
CA MET A 170 -8.36 -21.84 15.76
C MET A 170 -7.12 -22.00 16.63
N GLU A 171 -6.54 -23.19 16.66
CA GLU A 171 -5.31 -23.48 17.40
C GLU A 171 -4.15 -22.65 16.89
N SER A 172 -3.96 -22.61 15.58
CA SER A 172 -2.92 -21.77 14.94
C SER A 172 -3.11 -20.27 15.22
N ASP A 173 -4.34 -19.75 15.04
CA ASP A 173 -4.60 -18.30 15.16
C ASP A 173 -4.57 -17.81 16.61
N TYR A 174 -4.84 -18.67 17.60
CA TYR A 174 -4.95 -18.31 19.02
C TYR A 174 -4.01 -19.13 19.91
N GLN A 175 -2.88 -19.58 19.37
CA GLN A 175 -1.90 -20.40 20.07
C GLN A 175 -1.44 -19.78 21.38
N GLU A 176 -1.17 -18.47 21.38
CA GLU A 176 -0.75 -17.73 22.57
C GLU A 176 -1.86 -17.66 23.63
N VAL A 177 -3.09 -17.38 23.22
CA VAL A 177 -4.28 -17.39 24.10
C VAL A 177 -4.48 -18.77 24.74
N ILE A 178 -4.35 -19.85 23.96
CA ILE A 178 -4.49 -21.24 24.42
C ILE A 178 -3.39 -21.56 25.45
N THR A 179 -2.15 -21.16 25.19
CA THR A 179 -1.01 -21.38 26.09
C THR A 179 -1.24 -20.69 27.43
N MET A 180 -1.66 -19.42 27.41
CA MET A 180 -1.93 -18.66 28.63
C MET A 180 -3.12 -19.22 29.41
N LEU A 181 -4.19 -19.69 28.75
CA LEU A 181 -5.32 -20.34 29.39
C LEU A 181 -4.90 -21.65 30.07
N LYS A 182 -4.05 -22.49 29.43
CA LYS A 182 -3.50 -23.72 30.00
C LYS A 182 -2.65 -23.41 31.26
N GLN A 183 -1.77 -22.43 31.18
CA GLN A 183 -0.95 -22.01 32.33
C GLN A 183 -1.80 -21.52 33.51
N GLY A 184 -2.82 -20.70 33.25
CA GLY A 184 -3.76 -20.23 34.26
C GLY A 184 -4.52 -21.39 34.95
N ARG A 185 -4.92 -22.39 34.19
CA ARG A 185 -5.58 -23.61 34.71
C ARG A 185 -4.63 -24.43 35.56
N GLU A 186 -3.40 -24.69 35.09
CA GLU A 186 -2.39 -25.43 35.88
C GLU A 186 -2.09 -24.78 37.23
N MET A 187 -2.04 -23.43 37.28
CA MET A 187 -1.87 -22.68 38.52
C MET A 187 -3.06 -22.87 39.48
N ALA A 188 -4.29 -22.82 38.93
CA ALA A 188 -5.51 -23.06 39.69
C ALA A 188 -5.57 -24.49 40.25
N ASP A 189 -5.23 -25.50 39.44
CA ASP A 189 -5.22 -26.91 39.83
C ASP A 189 -4.17 -27.22 40.95
N LYS A 190 -3.07 -26.46 40.97
CA LYS A 190 -2.04 -26.50 42.02
C LYS A 190 -2.44 -25.72 43.30
N GLY A 191 -3.65 -25.16 43.34
CA GLY A 191 -4.12 -24.34 44.48
C GLY A 191 -3.46 -22.95 44.58
N CYS A 192 -2.75 -22.53 43.57
CA CYS A 192 -2.10 -21.20 43.51
C CYS A 192 -3.11 -20.11 43.12
N LYS A 193 -2.95 -18.91 43.68
CA LYS A 193 -3.72 -17.75 43.27
C LYS A 193 -3.38 -17.39 41.81
N VAL A 194 -4.35 -17.47 40.90
CA VAL A 194 -4.14 -17.14 39.51
C VAL A 194 -3.93 -15.62 39.33
N PRO A 195 -2.77 -15.18 38.80
CA PRO A 195 -2.51 -13.77 38.55
C PRO A 195 -3.50 -13.17 37.55
N ARG A 196 -3.77 -11.84 37.63
CA ARG A 196 -4.71 -11.14 36.74
C ARG A 196 -4.39 -11.38 35.25
N LEU A 197 -3.11 -11.51 34.91
CA LEU A 197 -2.64 -11.76 33.52
C LEU A 197 -3.26 -13.02 32.90
N TYR A 198 -3.48 -14.08 33.70
CA TYR A 198 -4.03 -15.35 33.24
C TYR A 198 -5.56 -15.45 33.35
N THR A 199 -6.22 -14.34 33.75
CA THR A 199 -7.68 -14.26 33.67
C THR A 199 -8.14 -13.98 32.26
N VAL A 200 -9.38 -14.32 31.92
CA VAL A 200 -9.95 -14.07 30.56
C VAL A 200 -9.77 -12.61 30.13
N ARG A 201 -9.94 -11.66 31.05
CA ARG A 201 -9.73 -10.23 30.76
C ARG A 201 -8.26 -9.88 30.59
N GLY A 202 -7.38 -10.41 31.44
CA GLY A 202 -5.94 -10.17 31.35
C GLY A 202 -5.33 -10.74 30.08
N ILE A 203 -5.74 -11.95 29.67
CA ILE A 203 -5.32 -12.57 28.41
C ILE A 203 -5.83 -11.75 27.21
N ALA A 204 -7.08 -11.26 27.27
CA ALA A 204 -7.65 -10.44 26.20
C ALA A 204 -6.87 -9.14 26.01
N GLU A 205 -6.46 -8.50 27.12
CA GLU A 205 -5.64 -7.29 27.11
C GLU A 205 -4.23 -7.56 26.58
N TYR A 206 -3.58 -8.62 27.06
CA TYR A 206 -2.22 -9.00 26.66
C TYR A 206 -2.10 -9.41 25.18
N CYS A 207 -3.01 -10.29 24.73
CA CYS A 207 -3.01 -10.79 23.33
C CYS A 207 -3.72 -9.84 22.36
N HIS A 208 -4.19 -8.67 22.80
CA HIS A 208 -4.92 -7.69 21.96
C HIS A 208 -6.14 -8.30 21.25
N VAL A 209 -6.87 -9.19 21.89
CA VAL A 209 -8.09 -9.82 21.37
C VAL A 209 -9.32 -9.50 22.21
N GLY A 210 -10.51 -9.63 21.64
CA GLY A 210 -11.74 -9.40 22.40
C GLY A 210 -11.94 -10.45 23.50
N VAL A 211 -12.49 -10.03 24.65
CA VAL A 211 -12.85 -10.91 25.78
C VAL A 211 -13.74 -12.08 25.33
N SER A 212 -14.72 -11.81 24.44
CA SER A 212 -15.57 -12.84 23.84
C SER A 212 -14.79 -13.86 23.02
N THR A 213 -13.68 -13.45 22.39
CA THR A 213 -12.80 -14.37 21.64
C THR A 213 -12.08 -15.31 22.59
N VAL A 214 -11.48 -14.78 23.68
CA VAL A 214 -10.82 -15.60 24.70
C VAL A 214 -11.81 -16.59 25.33
N GLN A 215 -13.02 -16.13 25.68
CA GLN A 215 -14.06 -17.02 26.23
C GLN A 215 -14.49 -18.11 25.25
N ARG A 216 -14.61 -17.79 23.96
CA ARG A 216 -14.91 -18.77 22.90
C ARG A 216 -13.78 -19.80 22.77
N VAL A 217 -12.52 -19.38 22.74
CA VAL A 217 -11.36 -20.27 22.70
C VAL A 217 -11.35 -21.18 23.93
N LYS A 218 -11.53 -20.62 25.12
CA LYS A 218 -11.63 -21.36 26.38
C LYS A 218 -12.70 -22.48 26.30
N ASN A 219 -13.90 -22.13 25.86
CA ASN A 219 -15.01 -23.09 25.75
C ASN A 219 -14.76 -24.14 24.66
N THR A 220 -14.10 -23.76 23.54
CA THR A 220 -13.85 -24.69 22.43
C THR A 220 -12.80 -25.74 22.77
N PHE A 221 -11.78 -25.37 23.55
CA PHE A 221 -10.69 -26.27 23.97
C PHE A 221 -10.87 -26.83 25.39
N ASN A 222 -12.00 -26.55 26.05
CA ASN A 222 -12.33 -26.99 27.42
C ASN A 222 -11.24 -26.64 28.46
N LEU A 223 -10.72 -25.41 28.40
CA LEU A 223 -9.62 -24.92 29.22
C LEU A 223 -10.11 -24.12 30.44
#